data_e7e7c5b86d27d5729ad3fc09f3acf61a
#
_entry.id   e7e7c5b86d27d5729ad3fc09f3acf61a
#
_cell.length_a   1.000
_cell.length_b   1.000
_cell.length_c   1.000
_cell.angle_alpha   90.00
_cell.angle_beta   90.00
_cell.angle_gamma   90.00
#
_symmetry.space_group_name_H-M   'P 1'
#
loop_
_entity.id
_entity.type
_entity.pdbx_description
1 polymer ?
#
loop_
_entity_poly.entity_id
_entity_poly.type
_entity_poly.pdbx_seq_one_letter_code
_entity_poly.pdbx_strand_id
1 'polypeptide(L)'
;SMQYEIKHIHESIGVTVVYVTHDQSEALTMSNRIAVFNDGKVQQLSNPAELYEKPVNSFVAEFIGENNTFNGEVVDIDKDKCKVKLANSEILANPISVKSKGEKTTVSLRPERALINPTDKMDNMFTGKIEEVIYHGDHTRVRLNLLGSSEFILKVPNSTSLSLIHI
;
A
#
# COMPACT_ATOMS: atom_id res chain seq x y z
N SER A 1 10.76 2.07 -25.41
CA SER A 1 10.83 3.32 -24.64
C SER A 1 12.24 3.53 -24.14
N MET A 2 12.63 4.77 -23.90
CA MET A 2 13.95 5.16 -23.35
C MET A 2 14.37 4.35 -22.13
N GLN A 3 13.43 4.03 -21.27
CA GLN A 3 13.65 3.21 -20.07
C GLN A 3 14.21 1.82 -20.37
N TYR A 4 13.67 1.15 -21.38
CA TYR A 4 14.17 -0.17 -21.83
C TYR A 4 15.58 -0.08 -22.43
N GLU A 5 15.87 0.99 -23.14
CA GLU A 5 17.19 1.21 -23.75
C GLU A 5 18.27 1.43 -22.68
N ILE A 6 17.99 2.26 -21.66
CA ILE A 6 18.88 2.49 -20.52
C ILE A 6 19.14 1.17 -19.78
N LYS A 7 18.08 0.40 -19.49
CA LYS A 7 18.21 -0.90 -18.83
C LYS A 7 19.05 -1.87 -19.64
N HIS A 8 18.81 -1.95 -20.94
CA HIS A 8 19.57 -2.82 -21.84
C HIS A 8 21.05 -2.41 -21.92
N ILE A 9 21.35 -1.11 -21.99
CA ILE A 9 22.73 -0.59 -21.96
C ILE A 9 23.42 -0.97 -20.66
N HIS A 10 22.76 -0.75 -19.51
CA HIS A 10 23.29 -1.13 -18.21
C HIS A 10 23.61 -2.64 -18.14
N GLU A 11 22.69 -3.49 -18.59
CA GLU A 11 22.85 -4.95 -18.59
C GLU A 11 23.95 -5.42 -19.56
N SER A 12 24.10 -4.78 -20.73
CA SER A 12 25.06 -5.16 -21.76
C SER A 12 26.49 -4.72 -21.45
N ILE A 13 26.66 -3.55 -20.86
CA ILE A 13 28.00 -2.96 -20.59
C ILE A 13 28.47 -3.27 -19.17
N GLY A 14 27.57 -3.60 -18.24
CA GLY A 14 27.88 -3.90 -16.85
C GLY A 14 28.27 -2.69 -16.01
N VAL A 15 27.89 -1.46 -16.43
CA VAL A 15 28.15 -0.23 -15.71
C VAL A 15 27.13 0.02 -14.61
N THR A 16 27.52 0.66 -13.53
CA THR A 16 26.59 1.14 -12.52
C THR A 16 25.96 2.45 -12.98
N VAL A 17 24.64 2.49 -13.02
CA VAL A 17 23.86 3.68 -13.37
C VAL A 17 23.12 4.18 -12.14
N VAL A 18 23.24 5.47 -11.83
CA VAL A 18 22.42 6.15 -10.82
C VAL A 18 21.43 7.03 -11.56
N TYR A 19 20.15 6.74 -11.35
CA TYR A 19 19.04 7.46 -11.97
C TYR A 19 18.21 8.17 -10.89
N VAL A 20 18.00 9.47 -11.05
CA VAL A 20 17.20 10.28 -10.14
C VAL A 20 15.88 10.62 -10.81
N THR A 21 14.78 10.22 -10.20
CA THR A 21 13.43 10.48 -10.70
C THR A 21 12.46 10.75 -9.55
N HIS A 22 11.39 11.43 -9.83
CA HIS A 22 10.21 11.52 -8.96
C HIS A 22 9.08 10.60 -9.44
N ASP A 23 9.27 9.91 -10.56
CA ASP A 23 8.29 8.94 -11.09
C ASP A 23 8.51 7.56 -10.46
N GLN A 24 7.53 7.13 -9.67
CA GLN A 24 7.55 5.86 -8.97
C GLN A 24 7.55 4.66 -9.92
N SER A 25 6.80 4.77 -11.04
CA SER A 25 6.73 3.68 -12.04
C SER A 25 8.08 3.47 -12.71
N GLU A 26 8.79 4.55 -13.03
CA GLU A 26 10.16 4.46 -13.56
C GLU A 26 11.09 3.79 -12.56
N ALA A 27 11.09 4.24 -11.31
CA ALA A 27 11.93 3.67 -10.27
C ALA A 27 11.67 2.17 -10.08
N LEU A 28 10.40 1.76 -9.98
CA LEU A 28 10.01 0.37 -9.76
C LEU A 28 10.32 -0.56 -10.93
N THR A 29 10.28 -0.06 -12.17
CA THR A 29 10.44 -0.89 -13.37
C THR A 29 11.89 -0.99 -13.87
N MET A 30 12.70 0.03 -13.65
CA MET A 30 14.06 0.12 -14.19
C MET A 30 15.15 -0.33 -13.22
N SER A 31 14.93 -0.12 -11.92
CA SER A 31 16.00 -0.19 -10.94
C SER A 31 16.18 -1.56 -10.32
N ASN A 32 17.44 -1.94 -10.05
CA ASN A 32 17.76 -3.09 -9.20
C ASN A 32 17.60 -2.77 -7.73
N ARG A 33 17.88 -1.51 -7.32
CA ARG A 33 17.72 -0.99 -5.98
C ARG A 33 17.18 0.43 -6.04
N ILE A 34 16.34 0.78 -5.09
CA ILE A 34 15.73 2.10 -4.99
C ILE A 34 16.02 2.69 -3.62
N ALA A 35 16.54 3.91 -3.61
CA ALA A 35 16.69 4.71 -2.40
C ALA A 35 15.57 5.77 -2.35
N VAL A 36 14.73 5.72 -1.33
CA VAL A 36 13.72 6.75 -1.05
C VAL A 36 14.33 7.79 -0.13
N PHE A 37 14.35 9.04 -0.59
CA PHE A 37 14.89 10.18 0.16
C PHE A 37 13.77 11.04 0.73
N ASN A 38 13.96 11.50 1.95
CA ASN A 38 13.15 12.54 2.58
C ASN A 38 14.02 13.35 3.53
N ASP A 39 13.90 14.67 3.48
CA ASP A 39 14.65 15.61 4.33
C ASP A 39 16.15 15.33 4.37
N GLY A 40 16.74 15.06 3.20
CA GLY A 40 18.17 14.81 3.06
C GLY A 40 18.64 13.44 3.62
N LYS A 41 17.73 12.57 4.00
CA LYS A 41 18.03 11.23 4.55
C LYS A 41 17.44 10.13 3.68
N VAL A 42 18.17 9.02 3.56
CA VAL A 42 17.63 7.79 2.98
C VAL A 42 16.67 7.16 3.99
N GLN A 43 15.40 7.10 3.62
CA GLN A 43 14.37 6.46 4.45
C GLN A 43 14.41 4.94 4.29
N GLN A 44 14.61 4.47 3.08
CA GLN A 44 14.74 3.04 2.78
C GLN A 44 15.58 2.86 1.51
N LEU A 45 16.39 1.81 1.48
CA LEU A 45 17.14 1.36 0.32
C LEU A 45 16.93 -0.14 0.17
N SER A 46 16.18 -0.56 -0.83
CA SER A 46 15.85 -1.98 -1.09
C SER A 46 15.58 -2.23 -2.56
N ASN A 47 15.36 -3.50 -2.92
CA ASN A 47 14.87 -3.83 -4.25
C ASN A 47 13.41 -3.37 -4.43
N PRO A 48 12.89 -3.25 -5.67
CA PRO A 48 11.55 -2.75 -5.95
C PRO A 48 10.43 -3.52 -5.22
N ALA A 49 10.50 -4.85 -5.22
CA ALA A 49 9.46 -5.68 -4.59
C ALA A 49 9.42 -5.47 -3.07
N GLU A 50 10.57 -5.47 -2.42
CA GLU A 50 10.67 -5.25 -0.99
C GLU A 50 10.23 -3.83 -0.60
N LEU A 51 10.60 -2.82 -1.40
CA LEU A 51 10.18 -1.44 -1.17
C LEU A 51 8.65 -1.30 -1.19
N TYR A 52 8.00 -1.98 -2.13
CA TYR A 52 6.55 -1.94 -2.29
C TYR A 52 5.81 -2.74 -1.22
N GLU A 53 6.28 -3.96 -0.93
CA GLU A 53 5.60 -4.90 -0.02
C GLU A 53 5.92 -4.67 1.46
N LYS A 54 7.11 -4.13 1.76
CA LYS A 54 7.63 -3.96 3.13
C LYS A 54 8.18 -2.56 3.37
N PRO A 55 7.37 -1.50 3.20
CA PRO A 55 7.80 -0.15 3.51
C PRO A 55 8.10 -0.02 5.00
N VAL A 56 9.23 0.61 5.34
CA VAL A 56 9.70 0.73 6.73
C VAL A 56 8.90 1.73 7.56
N ASN A 57 8.17 2.65 6.91
CA ASN A 57 7.32 3.64 7.57
C ASN A 57 6.20 4.12 6.65
N SER A 58 5.28 4.91 7.19
CA SER A 58 4.12 5.45 6.46
C SER A 58 4.53 6.35 5.29
N PHE A 59 5.60 7.16 5.45
CA PHE A 59 6.11 8.01 4.37
C PHE A 59 6.50 7.18 3.14
N VAL A 60 7.30 6.13 3.32
CA VAL A 60 7.70 5.25 2.21
C VAL A 60 6.49 4.55 1.61
N ALA A 61 5.56 4.09 2.45
CA ALA A 61 4.33 3.44 1.99
C ALA A 61 3.50 4.36 1.07
N GLU A 62 3.29 5.61 1.48
CA GLU A 62 2.54 6.63 0.72
C GLU A 62 3.30 7.08 -0.52
N PHE A 63 4.63 7.24 -0.41
CA PHE A 63 5.46 7.68 -1.52
C PHE A 63 5.50 6.66 -2.68
N ILE A 64 5.52 5.36 -2.37
CA ILE A 64 5.70 4.29 -3.38
C ILE A 64 4.41 3.85 -4.06
N GLY A 65 3.26 4.26 -3.58
CA GLY A 65 1.99 3.92 -4.20
C GLY A 65 0.79 4.35 -3.38
N GLU A 66 -0.37 4.23 -3.98
CA GLU A 66 -1.63 4.58 -3.34
C GLU A 66 -1.90 3.68 -2.13
N ASN A 67 -2.38 4.30 -1.05
CA ASN A 67 -2.75 3.60 0.18
C ASN A 67 -4.06 4.14 0.76
N ASN A 68 -4.81 3.23 1.37
CA ASN A 68 -5.82 3.59 2.35
C ASN A 68 -5.15 3.72 3.71
N THR A 69 -5.27 4.84 4.37
CA THR A 69 -4.63 5.10 5.67
C THR A 69 -5.66 5.41 6.74
N PHE A 70 -5.45 4.85 7.93
CA PHE A 70 -6.29 5.11 9.10
C PHE A 70 -5.42 5.39 10.31
N ASN A 71 -5.71 6.48 11.01
CA ASN A 71 -5.06 6.79 12.27
C ASN A 71 -5.75 6.06 13.43
N GLY A 72 -4.96 5.49 14.31
CA GLY A 72 -5.44 4.75 15.45
C GLY A 72 -4.45 4.68 16.60
N GLU A 73 -4.82 3.90 17.61
CA GLU A 73 -4.00 3.64 18.79
C GLU A 73 -3.85 2.13 18.99
N VAL A 74 -2.65 1.69 19.28
CA VAL A 74 -2.34 0.28 19.57
C VAL A 74 -2.97 -0.11 20.91
N VAL A 75 -3.94 -1.01 20.89
CA VAL A 75 -4.60 -1.52 22.10
C VAL A 75 -4.06 -2.86 22.56
N ASP A 76 -3.47 -3.62 21.62
CA ASP A 76 -2.76 -4.87 21.91
C ASP A 76 -1.68 -5.13 20.87
N ILE A 77 -0.60 -5.77 21.28
CA ILE A 77 0.52 -6.09 20.39
C ILE A 77 1.13 -7.44 20.77
N ASP A 78 1.33 -8.27 19.76
CA ASP A 78 2.06 -9.52 19.80
C ASP A 78 3.14 -9.49 18.70
N LYS A 79 3.97 -10.53 18.62
CA LYS A 79 5.11 -10.60 17.70
C LYS A 79 4.71 -10.36 16.24
N ASP A 80 3.59 -10.93 15.81
CA ASP A 80 3.19 -10.98 14.42
C ASP A 80 1.98 -10.10 14.10
N LYS A 81 1.24 -9.65 15.13
CA LYS A 81 0.03 -8.85 14.94
C LYS A 81 -0.14 -7.81 16.05
N CYS A 82 -0.69 -6.68 15.67
CA CYS A 82 -1.18 -5.68 16.62
C CYS A 82 -2.65 -5.39 16.36
N LYS A 83 -3.38 -5.14 17.45
CA LYS A 83 -4.74 -4.66 17.40
C LYS A 83 -4.72 -3.15 17.52
N VAL A 84 -5.31 -2.47 16.55
CA VAL A 84 -5.37 -1.02 16.49
C VAL A 84 -6.82 -0.57 16.61
N LYS A 85 -7.08 0.28 17.57
CA LYS A 85 -8.38 0.94 17.76
C LYS A 85 -8.45 2.15 16.85
N LEU A 86 -9.43 2.15 15.97
CA LEU A 86 -9.86 3.30 15.17
C LEU A 86 -11.01 4.02 15.90
N ALA A 87 -11.52 5.10 15.31
CA ALA A 87 -12.60 5.88 15.95
C ALA A 87 -13.82 5.01 16.32
N ASN A 88 -14.27 4.12 15.44
CA ASN A 88 -15.49 3.32 15.60
C ASN A 88 -15.29 1.80 15.45
N SER A 89 -14.05 1.33 15.36
CA SER A 89 -13.76 -0.07 15.09
C SER A 89 -12.37 -0.46 15.57
N GLU A 90 -12.11 -1.74 15.62
CA GLU A 90 -10.77 -2.29 15.84
C GLU A 90 -10.35 -3.11 14.62
N ILE A 91 -9.08 -3.04 14.29
CA ILE A 91 -8.49 -3.82 13.21
C ILE A 91 -7.24 -4.55 13.67
N LEU A 92 -6.97 -5.68 13.05
CA LEU A 92 -5.71 -6.42 13.19
C LEU A 92 -4.75 -5.97 12.08
N ALA A 93 -3.54 -5.61 12.45
CA ALA A 93 -2.49 -5.17 11.52
C ALA A 93 -1.15 -5.83 11.85
N ASN A 94 -0.23 -5.82 10.89
CA ASN A 94 1.14 -6.26 11.11
C ASN A 94 1.93 -5.10 11.74
N PRO A 95 2.59 -5.29 12.90
CA PRO A 95 3.41 -4.25 13.52
C PRO A 95 4.69 -4.03 12.71
N ILE A 96 4.92 -2.82 12.22
CA ILE A 96 6.15 -2.45 11.50
C ILE A 96 7.05 -1.61 12.40
N SER A 97 6.54 -0.49 12.90
CA SER A 97 7.30 0.48 13.69
C SER A 97 6.82 0.62 15.13
N VAL A 98 5.63 0.10 15.44
CA VAL A 98 5.05 0.15 16.79
C VAL A 98 5.68 -0.89 17.72
N LYS A 99 5.84 -0.55 18.99
CA LYS A 99 6.51 -1.39 19.99
C LYS A 99 5.68 -1.64 21.26
N SER A 100 4.72 -0.79 21.54
CA SER A 100 3.96 -0.84 22.80
C SER A 100 2.48 -0.43 22.64
N LYS A 101 1.70 -0.88 23.61
CA LYS A 101 0.29 -0.44 23.75
C LYS A 101 0.23 1.06 24.06
N GLY A 102 -0.79 1.74 23.55
CA GLY A 102 -1.01 3.17 23.70
C GLY A 102 -0.30 4.02 22.66
N GLU A 103 0.56 3.44 21.81
CA GLU A 103 1.17 4.19 20.72
C GLU A 103 0.15 4.59 19.67
N LYS A 104 0.21 5.86 19.25
CA LYS A 104 -0.51 6.34 18.07
C LYS A 104 0.19 5.81 16.83
N THR A 105 -0.60 5.30 15.90
CA THR A 105 -0.08 4.69 14.67
C THR A 105 -0.98 4.99 13.48
N THR A 106 -0.40 4.85 12.29
CA THR A 106 -1.14 4.88 11.03
C THR A 106 -1.14 3.48 10.43
N VAL A 107 -2.33 2.93 10.23
CA VAL A 107 -2.51 1.67 9.50
C VAL A 107 -2.66 1.98 8.02
N SER A 108 -1.97 1.21 7.20
CA SER A 108 -1.92 1.39 5.75
C SER A 108 -2.32 0.10 5.05
N LEU A 109 -3.18 0.21 4.03
CA LEU A 109 -3.62 -0.90 3.19
C LEU A 109 -3.61 -0.50 1.72
N ARG A 110 -2.95 -1.30 0.89
CA ARG A 110 -2.97 -1.12 -0.56
C ARG A 110 -4.37 -1.37 -1.13
N PRO A 111 -4.86 -0.55 -2.08
CA PRO A 111 -6.18 -0.72 -2.69
C PRO A 111 -6.44 -2.09 -3.32
N GLU A 112 -5.42 -2.73 -3.87
CA GLU A 112 -5.48 -4.05 -4.48
C GLU A 112 -5.41 -5.23 -3.49
N ARG A 113 -5.14 -4.96 -2.20
CA ARG A 113 -5.04 -5.99 -1.16
C ARG A 113 -6.34 -6.24 -0.41
N ALA A 114 -7.32 -5.39 -0.58
CA ALA A 114 -8.64 -5.61 -0.02
C ALA A 114 -9.49 -6.48 -0.98
N LEU A 115 -10.20 -7.44 -0.43
CA LEU A 115 -11.06 -8.36 -1.19
C LEU A 115 -12.52 -7.96 -1.04
N ILE A 116 -13.27 -8.09 -2.11
CA ILE A 116 -14.74 -7.91 -2.12
C ILE A 116 -15.40 -9.27 -1.97
N ASN A 117 -16.34 -9.36 -1.03
CA ASN A 117 -17.12 -10.57 -0.75
C ASN A 117 -16.23 -11.84 -0.66
N PRO A 118 -15.20 -11.86 0.21
CA PRO A 118 -14.34 -13.02 0.33
C PRO A 118 -15.17 -14.25 0.76
N THR A 119 -14.85 -15.41 0.19
CA THR A 119 -15.47 -16.70 0.56
C THR A 119 -14.96 -17.20 1.88
N ASP A 120 -13.71 -16.87 2.21
CA ASP A 120 -13.06 -17.31 3.42
C ASP A 120 -13.15 -16.22 4.51
N LYS A 121 -13.13 -16.66 5.76
CA LYS A 121 -13.08 -15.74 6.90
C LYS A 121 -11.72 -15.05 6.94
N MET A 122 -11.74 -13.73 6.92
CA MET A 122 -10.55 -12.90 7.01
C MET A 122 -10.39 -12.36 8.44
N ASP A 123 -9.17 -11.92 8.79
CA ASP A 123 -8.89 -11.29 10.09
C ASP A 123 -9.69 -10.00 10.30
N ASN A 124 -9.87 -9.25 9.22
CA ASN A 124 -10.65 -8.02 9.21
C ASN A 124 -11.76 -8.15 8.16
N MET A 125 -12.98 -7.91 8.57
CA MET A 125 -14.15 -7.91 7.67
C MET A 125 -15.05 -6.74 8.04
N PHE A 126 -15.38 -5.90 7.06
CA PHE A 126 -16.22 -4.72 7.26
C PHE A 126 -17.26 -4.62 6.16
N THR A 127 -18.32 -3.89 6.43
CA THR A 127 -19.32 -3.52 5.43
C THR A 127 -19.10 -2.07 5.04
N GLY A 128 -18.89 -1.82 3.76
CA GLY A 128 -18.73 -0.49 3.19
C GLY A 128 -19.86 -0.13 2.23
N LYS A 129 -20.12 1.16 2.07
CA LYS A 129 -21.07 1.68 1.08
C LYS A 129 -20.30 2.20 -0.13
N ILE A 130 -20.66 1.72 -1.33
CA ILE A 130 -20.11 2.24 -2.57
C ILE A 130 -20.58 3.68 -2.78
N GLU A 131 -19.63 4.58 -3.01
CA GLU A 131 -19.88 5.97 -3.37
C GLU A 131 -19.62 6.23 -4.85
N GLU A 132 -18.61 5.54 -5.42
CA GLU A 132 -18.23 5.75 -6.82
C GLU A 132 -17.55 4.52 -7.40
N VAL A 133 -17.75 4.28 -8.70
CA VAL A 133 -17.13 3.20 -9.46
C VAL A 133 -16.56 3.77 -10.75
N ILE A 134 -15.26 3.63 -10.98
CA ILE A 134 -14.56 4.15 -12.15
C ILE A 134 -13.82 3.01 -12.84
N TYR A 135 -14.13 2.82 -14.12
CA TYR A 135 -13.47 1.84 -14.97
C TYR A 135 -12.17 2.42 -15.55
N HIS A 136 -11.02 1.76 -15.31
CA HIS A 136 -9.69 2.17 -15.76
C HIS A 136 -9.11 1.31 -16.90
N GLY A 137 -9.92 0.44 -17.49
CA GLY A 137 -9.47 -0.44 -18.57
C GLY A 137 -8.89 -1.76 -18.06
N ASP A 138 -7.82 -1.73 -17.31
CA ASP A 138 -7.16 -2.90 -16.71
C ASP A 138 -7.74 -3.30 -15.35
N HIS A 139 -8.35 -2.36 -14.64
CA HIS A 139 -9.01 -2.58 -13.35
C HIS A 139 -10.22 -1.66 -13.17
N THR A 140 -11.04 -1.95 -12.17
CA THR A 140 -12.09 -1.05 -11.70
C THR A 140 -11.67 -0.46 -10.35
N ARG A 141 -11.72 0.87 -10.25
CA ARG A 141 -11.51 1.62 -9.02
C ARG A 141 -12.85 1.86 -8.34
N VAL A 142 -12.97 1.47 -7.09
CA VAL A 142 -14.19 1.64 -6.29
C VAL A 142 -13.86 2.50 -5.09
N ARG A 143 -14.61 3.61 -4.92
CA ARG A 143 -14.53 4.45 -3.73
C ARG A 143 -15.67 4.08 -2.79
N LEU A 144 -15.33 3.86 -1.53
CA LEU A 144 -16.25 3.42 -0.49
C LEU A 144 -16.27 4.37 0.69
N ASN A 145 -17.41 4.42 1.35
CA ASN A 145 -17.48 4.89 2.73
C ASN A 145 -17.29 3.68 3.66
N LEU A 146 -16.16 3.66 4.35
CA LEU A 146 -15.75 2.56 5.21
C LEU A 146 -15.00 3.08 6.43
N LEU A 147 -15.29 2.55 7.62
CA LEU A 147 -14.61 2.89 8.87
C LEU A 147 -14.58 4.40 9.19
N GLY A 148 -15.60 5.13 8.74
CA GLY A 148 -15.69 6.58 8.91
C GLY A 148 -14.92 7.42 7.89
N SER A 149 -14.29 6.77 6.89
CA SER A 149 -13.66 7.43 5.75
C SER A 149 -14.52 7.26 4.50
N SER A 150 -14.78 8.36 3.77
CA SER A 150 -15.43 8.34 2.44
C SER A 150 -14.43 8.16 1.29
N GLU A 151 -13.14 8.08 1.61
CA GLU A 151 -12.04 8.04 0.64
C GLU A 151 -11.34 6.66 0.58
N PHE A 152 -12.00 5.61 1.07
CA PHE A 152 -11.45 4.27 0.97
C PHE A 152 -11.51 3.77 -0.46
N ILE A 153 -10.37 3.41 -1.02
CA ILE A 153 -10.22 3.00 -2.42
C ILE A 153 -9.93 1.50 -2.52
N LEU A 154 -10.65 0.84 -3.41
CA LEU A 154 -10.33 -0.50 -3.88
C LEU A 154 -9.90 -0.47 -5.34
N LYS A 155 -8.97 -1.36 -5.70
CA LYS A 155 -8.65 -1.72 -7.08
C LYS A 155 -8.98 -3.19 -7.27
N VAL A 156 -9.98 -3.46 -8.09
CA VAL A 156 -10.48 -4.81 -8.32
C VAL A 156 -10.43 -5.18 -9.81
N PRO A 157 -10.27 -6.46 -10.15
CA PRO A 157 -10.40 -6.91 -11.54
C PRO A 157 -11.77 -6.52 -12.12
N ASN A 158 -11.82 -6.20 -13.41
CA ASN A 158 -13.05 -5.79 -14.08
C ASN A 158 -14.15 -6.88 -14.10
N SER A 159 -13.77 -8.13 -13.86
CA SER A 159 -14.70 -9.28 -13.73
C SER A 159 -15.39 -9.34 -12.36
N THR A 160 -15.03 -8.48 -11.40
CA THR A 160 -15.58 -8.53 -10.05
C THR A 160 -17.01 -8.01 -10.03
N SER A 161 -17.94 -8.80 -9.47
CA SER A 161 -19.33 -8.36 -9.24
C SER A 161 -19.42 -7.41 -8.05
N LEU A 162 -20.03 -6.25 -8.26
CA LEU A 162 -20.14 -5.18 -7.26
C LEU A 162 -21.53 -5.06 -6.63
N SER A 163 -22.39 -6.10 -6.74
CA SER A 163 -23.80 -6.02 -6.35
C SER A 163 -24.05 -5.85 -4.84
N LEU A 164 -23.18 -6.38 -3.99
CA LEU A 164 -23.16 -6.20 -2.52
C LEU A 164 -21.73 -6.35 -2.05
N ILE A 165 -21.22 -5.43 -1.25
CA ILE A 165 -19.82 -5.44 -0.85
C ILE A 165 -19.66 -5.67 0.64
N HIS A 166 -19.02 -6.80 1.00
CA HIS A 166 -18.37 -7.06 2.26
C HIS A 166 -16.86 -7.04 2.04
N ILE A 167 -16.13 -6.31 2.85
CA ILE A 167 -14.68 -6.13 2.75
C ILE A 167 -14.03 -6.62 4.04
#